data_55b5070f2bb059ea6456f12246b717e3
#
_entry.id   55b5070f2bb059ea6456f12246b717e3
#
_cell.length_a   1.000
_cell.length_b   1.000
_cell.length_c   1.000
_cell.angle_alpha   90.00
_cell.angle_beta   90.00
_cell.angle_gamma   90.00
#
_symmetry.space_group_name_H-M   'P 1'
#
loop_
_entity.id
_entity.type
_entity.pdbx_description
1 polymer ?
#
loop_
_entity_poly.entity_id
_entity_poly.type
_entity_poly.pdbx_seq_one_letter_code
_entity_poly.pdbx_strand_id
1 'polypeptide(L)'
;MSRYHRPHHADEHGVTTIEFVLVAWLFMLMVLGGLQFGLWWHAQHVVLGAAQDAARLAAVEDGTPQAGRARAMELLRVGLGRDAATGTVDVQRDPQVARATVTARLRPVLPIGSGIQLRASARAFAEHFRSATSQPPATQASTSGATP
;
A
#
# COMPACT_ATOMS: atom_id res chain seq x y z
N MET A 1 -47.12 -65.28 -16.23
CA MET A 1 -46.91 -64.45 -15.07
C MET A 1 -45.73 -63.57 -15.35
N SER A 2 -45.96 -62.34 -15.89
CA SER A 2 -44.93 -61.39 -16.25
C SER A 2 -44.78 -60.40 -15.08
N ARG A 3 -43.61 -60.40 -14.42
CA ARG A 3 -43.29 -59.43 -13.36
C ARG A 3 -42.81 -58.13 -14.02
N TYR A 4 -43.67 -57.13 -14.00
CA TYR A 4 -43.32 -55.78 -14.37
C TYR A 4 -42.32 -55.21 -13.33
N HIS A 5 -41.09 -55.01 -13.75
CA HIS A 5 -40.08 -54.31 -12.98
C HIS A 5 -40.35 -52.80 -13.11
N ARG A 6 -40.80 -52.13 -12.04
CA ARG A 6 -40.91 -50.66 -11.98
C ARG A 6 -39.53 -50.10 -11.79
N PRO A 7 -39.05 -49.23 -12.66
CA PRO A 7 -37.81 -48.49 -12.39
C PRO A 7 -38.08 -47.49 -11.27
N HIS A 8 -37.25 -47.53 -10.25
CA HIS A 8 -37.23 -46.54 -9.16
C HIS A 8 -36.61 -45.23 -9.70
N HIS A 9 -37.45 -44.27 -10.04
CA HIS A 9 -37.05 -42.89 -10.38
C HIS A 9 -36.93 -41.99 -9.14
N ALA A 10 -36.53 -42.53 -7.98
CA ALA A 10 -36.60 -41.81 -6.72
C ALA A 10 -35.32 -41.01 -6.37
N ASP A 11 -34.20 -41.22 -7.09
CA ASP A 11 -32.88 -40.73 -6.65
C ASP A 11 -32.39 -39.50 -7.39
N GLU A 12 -32.97 -39.09 -8.50
CA GLU A 12 -32.44 -37.98 -9.32
C GLU A 12 -32.69 -36.61 -8.70
N HIS A 13 -33.75 -36.41 -7.94
CA HIS A 13 -34.06 -35.13 -7.31
C HIS A 13 -33.14 -34.78 -6.11
N GLY A 14 -32.65 -35.79 -5.40
CA GLY A 14 -31.76 -35.61 -4.26
C GLY A 14 -30.35 -35.14 -4.66
N VAL A 15 -29.83 -35.68 -5.76
CA VAL A 15 -28.50 -35.35 -6.30
C VAL A 15 -28.46 -33.90 -6.74
N THR A 16 -29.47 -33.44 -7.47
CA THR A 16 -29.55 -32.04 -7.97
C THR A 16 -29.56 -31.01 -6.81
N THR A 17 -30.26 -31.32 -5.72
CA THR A 17 -30.35 -30.43 -4.55
C THR A 17 -29.00 -30.31 -3.82
N ILE A 18 -28.30 -31.42 -3.65
CA ILE A 18 -26.97 -31.46 -3.03
C ILE A 18 -25.95 -30.71 -3.90
N GLU A 19 -25.99 -30.93 -5.19
CA GLU A 19 -25.13 -30.27 -6.15
C GLU A 19 -25.34 -28.74 -6.13
N PHE A 20 -26.60 -28.28 -6.12
CA PHE A 20 -26.93 -26.86 -6.01
C PHE A 20 -26.38 -26.24 -4.71
N VAL A 21 -26.53 -26.90 -3.57
CA VAL A 21 -26.03 -26.42 -2.28
C VAL A 21 -24.51 -26.31 -2.30
N LEU A 22 -23.81 -27.30 -2.88
CA LEU A 22 -22.35 -27.27 -2.99
C LEU A 22 -21.88 -26.12 -3.90
N VAL A 23 -22.52 -25.93 -5.05
CA VAL A 23 -22.19 -24.84 -5.98
C VAL A 23 -22.47 -23.48 -5.34
N ALA A 24 -23.61 -23.33 -4.66
CA ALA A 24 -23.95 -22.09 -3.95
C ALA A 24 -22.95 -21.76 -2.85
N TRP A 25 -22.52 -22.76 -2.08
CA TRP A 25 -21.49 -22.59 -1.06
C TRP A 25 -20.14 -22.22 -1.65
N LEU A 26 -19.72 -22.88 -2.72
CA LEU A 26 -18.48 -22.56 -3.43
C LEU A 26 -18.50 -21.14 -3.98
N PHE A 27 -19.62 -20.73 -4.58
CA PHE A 27 -19.81 -19.37 -5.07
C PHE A 27 -19.73 -18.34 -3.94
N MET A 28 -20.35 -18.62 -2.80
CA MET A 28 -20.29 -17.75 -1.61
C MET A 28 -18.85 -17.58 -1.13
N LEU A 29 -18.08 -18.67 -1.07
CA LEU A 29 -16.65 -18.61 -0.70
C LEU A 29 -15.83 -17.81 -1.71
N MET A 30 -16.12 -17.95 -3.01
CA MET A 30 -15.43 -17.18 -4.06
C MET A 30 -15.70 -15.67 -3.93
N VAL A 31 -16.95 -15.28 -3.70
CA VAL A 31 -17.33 -13.87 -3.50
C VAL A 31 -16.66 -13.30 -2.25
N LEU A 32 -16.71 -14.04 -1.15
CA LEU A 32 -16.11 -13.63 0.12
C LEU A 32 -14.57 -13.52 0.03
N GLY A 33 -13.94 -14.47 -0.67
CA GLY A 33 -12.51 -14.45 -0.96
C GLY A 33 -12.11 -13.25 -1.83
N GLY A 34 -12.91 -12.94 -2.86
CA GLY A 34 -12.71 -11.77 -3.71
C GLY A 34 -12.82 -10.46 -2.93
N LEU A 35 -13.82 -10.35 -2.05
CA LEU A 35 -13.98 -9.18 -1.18
C LEU A 35 -12.77 -9.03 -0.22
N GLN A 36 -12.36 -10.12 0.41
CA GLN A 36 -11.20 -10.14 1.29
C GLN A 36 -9.91 -9.71 0.58
N PHE A 37 -9.71 -10.21 -0.65
CA PHE A 37 -8.58 -9.83 -1.49
C PHE A 37 -8.62 -8.34 -1.86
N GLY A 38 -9.79 -7.82 -2.26
CA GLY A 38 -9.98 -6.41 -2.59
C GLY A 38 -9.66 -5.48 -1.42
N LEU A 39 -10.10 -5.82 -0.22
CA LEU A 39 -9.78 -5.06 1.00
C LEU A 39 -8.28 -5.09 1.31
N TRP A 40 -7.65 -6.24 1.21
CA TRP A 40 -6.20 -6.37 1.39
C TRP A 40 -5.43 -5.53 0.37
N TRP A 41 -5.82 -5.61 -0.91
CA TRP A 41 -5.20 -4.85 -2.00
C TRP A 41 -5.31 -3.35 -1.77
N HIS A 42 -6.51 -2.87 -1.42
CA HIS A 42 -6.74 -1.47 -1.09
C HIS A 42 -5.86 -1.01 0.08
N ALA A 43 -5.85 -1.77 1.17
CA ALA A 43 -5.06 -1.43 2.35
C ALA A 43 -3.55 -1.39 2.05
N GLN A 44 -3.05 -2.29 1.20
CA GLN A 44 -1.65 -2.29 0.77
C GLN A 44 -1.28 -1.00 0.01
N HIS A 45 -2.17 -0.53 -0.87
CA HIS A 45 -1.96 0.74 -1.57
C HIS A 45 -1.98 1.95 -0.64
N VAL A 46 -2.86 1.97 0.35
CA VAL A 46 -2.91 3.03 1.37
C VAL A 46 -1.61 3.09 2.17
N VAL A 47 -1.11 1.94 2.64
CA VAL A 47 0.14 1.87 3.41
C VAL A 47 1.35 2.29 2.57
N LEU A 48 1.39 1.90 1.30
CA LEU A 48 2.45 2.29 0.36
C LEU A 48 2.41 3.80 0.08
N GLY A 49 1.24 4.35 -0.20
CA GLY A 49 1.05 5.80 -0.42
C GLY A 49 1.46 6.62 0.80
N ALA A 50 1.05 6.17 2.00
CA ALA A 50 1.45 6.83 3.26
C ALA A 50 2.97 6.83 3.46
N ALA A 51 3.67 5.73 3.14
CA ALA A 51 5.13 5.67 3.22
C ALA A 51 5.81 6.61 2.22
N GLN A 52 5.29 6.68 0.99
CA GLN A 52 5.84 7.57 -0.06
C GLN A 52 5.68 9.05 0.31
N ASP A 53 4.48 9.45 0.74
CA ASP A 53 4.21 10.84 1.14
C ASP A 53 5.04 11.25 2.37
N ALA A 54 5.17 10.35 3.35
CA ALA A 54 6.03 10.59 4.51
C ALA A 54 7.49 10.80 4.13
N ALA A 55 8.03 9.96 3.24
CA ALA A 55 9.42 10.08 2.78
C ALA A 55 9.63 11.38 2.00
N ARG A 56 8.70 11.74 1.11
CA ARG A 56 8.77 12.99 0.33
C ARG A 56 8.73 14.21 1.25
N LEU A 57 7.77 14.26 2.18
CA LEU A 57 7.62 15.39 3.09
C LEU A 57 8.83 15.55 4.03
N ALA A 58 9.46 14.45 4.42
CA ALA A 58 10.69 14.49 5.19
C ALA A 58 11.93 14.89 4.36
N ALA A 59 11.90 14.72 3.03
CA ALA A 59 13.01 14.97 2.12
C ALA A 59 13.13 16.44 1.67
N VAL A 60 12.05 17.23 1.74
CA VAL A 60 12.06 18.68 1.39
C VAL A 60 13.04 19.42 2.29
N GLU A 61 13.55 20.58 1.82
CA GLU A 61 14.60 21.36 2.49
C GLU A 61 14.29 21.67 3.95
N ASP A 62 13.06 22.11 4.27
CA ASP A 62 12.58 22.35 5.64
C ASP A 62 11.78 21.19 6.23
N GLY A 63 11.80 20.03 5.58
CA GLY A 63 11.02 18.86 5.99
C GLY A 63 11.57 18.24 7.28
N THR A 64 10.68 17.79 8.14
CA THR A 64 11.04 17.12 9.38
C THR A 64 10.51 15.69 9.40
N PRO A 65 11.20 14.74 10.05
CA PRO A 65 10.68 13.39 10.25
C PRO A 65 9.31 13.38 10.95
N GLN A 66 9.05 14.34 11.83
CA GLN A 66 7.80 14.49 12.55
C GLN A 66 6.65 14.87 11.62
N ALA A 67 6.87 15.82 10.69
CA ALA A 67 5.89 16.21 9.69
C ALA A 67 5.55 15.04 8.77
N GLY A 68 6.56 14.30 8.30
CA GLY A 68 6.36 13.07 7.51
C GLY A 68 5.55 12.02 8.25
N ARG A 69 5.87 11.80 9.54
CA ARG A 69 5.11 10.86 10.39
C ARG A 69 3.66 11.30 10.58
N ALA A 70 3.41 12.59 10.86
CA ALA A 70 2.07 13.11 11.03
C ALA A 70 1.22 12.93 9.76
N ARG A 71 1.79 13.21 8.58
CA ARG A 71 1.14 13.01 7.29
C ARG A 71 0.79 11.56 7.01
N ALA A 72 1.73 10.63 7.26
CA ALA A 72 1.47 9.21 7.11
C ALA A 72 0.35 8.72 8.02
N MET A 73 0.32 9.14 9.28
CA MET A 73 -0.75 8.77 10.22
C MET A 73 -2.11 9.31 9.79
N GLU A 74 -2.17 10.51 9.22
CA GLU A 74 -3.40 11.07 8.65
C GLU A 74 -3.91 10.21 7.48
N LEU A 75 -3.04 9.86 6.54
CA LEU A 75 -3.39 9.02 5.39
C LEU A 75 -3.86 7.62 5.82
N LEU A 76 -3.19 7.03 6.80
CA LEU A 76 -3.64 5.75 7.38
C LEU A 76 -5.03 5.88 8.01
N ARG A 77 -5.28 6.96 8.75
CA ARG A 77 -6.59 7.20 9.38
C ARG A 77 -7.71 7.36 8.37
N VAL A 78 -7.46 8.09 7.27
CA VAL A 78 -8.43 8.27 6.19
C VAL A 78 -8.63 6.96 5.41
N GLY A 79 -7.56 6.24 5.08
CA GLY A 79 -7.64 5.06 4.21
C GLY A 79 -8.01 3.76 4.91
N LEU A 80 -7.58 3.57 6.17
CA LEU A 80 -7.81 2.35 6.95
C LEU A 80 -8.83 2.54 8.09
N GLY A 81 -9.26 3.77 8.37
CA GLY A 81 -10.24 4.05 9.41
C GLY A 81 -9.79 3.53 10.78
N ARG A 82 -10.58 2.64 11.39
CA ARG A 82 -10.30 2.08 12.74
C ARG A 82 -9.02 1.24 12.78
N ASP A 83 -8.64 0.61 11.68
CA ASP A 83 -7.44 -0.23 11.61
C ASP A 83 -6.14 0.60 11.60
N ALA A 84 -6.23 1.91 11.34
CA ALA A 84 -5.11 2.84 11.46
C ALA A 84 -4.53 2.91 12.87
N ALA A 85 -5.32 2.65 13.90
CA ALA A 85 -4.88 2.67 15.30
C ALA A 85 -3.80 1.63 15.61
N THR A 86 -3.66 0.60 14.79
CA THR A 86 -2.61 -0.43 14.90
C THR A 86 -1.37 -0.10 14.06
N GLY A 87 -1.40 1.02 13.34
CA GLY A 87 -0.33 1.46 12.46
C GLY A 87 0.85 2.04 13.23
N THR A 88 2.07 1.70 12.80
CA THR A 88 3.30 2.34 13.24
C THR A 88 4.00 2.98 12.05
N VAL A 89 4.51 4.18 12.26
CA VAL A 89 5.22 4.96 11.24
C VAL A 89 6.60 5.30 11.78
N ASP A 90 7.63 4.85 11.11
CA ASP A 90 9.01 5.22 11.36
C ASP A 90 9.54 6.04 10.20
N VAL A 91 10.01 7.26 10.47
CA VAL A 91 10.58 8.17 9.49
C VAL A 91 11.97 8.59 9.95
N GLN A 92 12.95 8.34 9.11
CA GLN A 92 14.35 8.69 9.32
C GLN A 92 14.79 9.61 8.18
N ARG A 93 15.54 10.66 8.54
CA ARG A 93 16.14 11.57 7.57
C ARG A 93 17.66 11.58 7.75
N ASP A 94 18.33 11.14 6.72
CA ASP A 94 19.76 11.30 6.54
C ASP A 94 20.02 12.56 5.67
N PRO A 95 21.23 13.11 5.63
CA PRO A 95 21.56 14.31 4.84
C PRO A 95 21.22 14.16 3.35
N GLN A 96 21.20 12.94 2.81
CA GLN A 96 20.99 12.68 1.38
C GLN A 96 19.68 11.95 1.08
N VAL A 97 19.09 11.25 2.06
CA VAL A 97 17.94 10.36 1.82
C VAL A 97 17.00 10.38 3.02
N ALA A 98 15.74 10.64 2.77
CA ALA A 98 14.68 10.38 3.75
C ALA A 98 14.07 8.98 3.50
N ARG A 99 13.87 8.23 4.57
CA ARG A 99 13.25 6.89 4.56
C ARG A 99 12.03 6.89 5.44
N ALA A 100 10.96 6.30 4.95
CA ALA A 100 9.76 6.06 5.75
C ALA A 100 9.38 4.58 5.69
N THR A 101 9.10 4.01 6.84
CA THR A 101 8.57 2.65 6.97
C THR A 101 7.24 2.72 7.69
N VAL A 102 6.21 2.21 7.06
CA VAL A 102 4.85 2.17 7.58
C VAL A 102 4.43 0.72 7.75
N THR A 103 3.93 0.38 8.93
CA THR A 103 3.32 -0.93 9.19
C THR A 103 1.90 -0.72 9.71
N ALA A 104 0.98 -1.58 9.28
CA ALA A 104 -0.39 -1.59 9.77
C ALA A 104 -0.89 -3.03 9.88
N ARG A 105 -1.91 -3.28 10.71
CA ARG A 105 -2.60 -4.57 10.78
C ARG A 105 -4.02 -4.40 10.28
N LEU A 106 -4.38 -5.23 9.31
CA LEU A 106 -5.73 -5.31 8.79
C LEU A 106 -6.49 -6.42 9.53
N ARG A 107 -7.67 -6.11 10.05
CA ARG A 107 -8.56 -7.13 10.62
C ARG A 107 -9.21 -7.91 9.48
N PRO A 108 -9.11 -9.26 9.49
CA PRO A 108 -9.81 -10.05 8.49
C PRO A 108 -11.33 -9.93 8.70
N VAL A 109 -12.08 -9.89 7.60
CA VAL A 109 -13.55 -9.94 7.63
C VAL A 109 -14.04 -11.31 8.12
N LEU A 110 -13.30 -12.35 7.76
CA LEU A 110 -13.52 -13.69 8.28
C LEU A 110 -12.77 -13.86 9.61
N PRO A 111 -13.39 -14.39 10.65
CA PRO A 111 -12.74 -14.62 11.94
C PRO A 111 -11.75 -15.81 11.91
N ILE A 112 -11.01 -15.95 10.83
CA ILE A 112 -10.06 -17.03 10.60
C ILE A 112 -8.65 -16.42 10.58
N GLY A 113 -7.88 -16.64 11.64
CA GLY A 113 -6.48 -16.26 11.75
C GLY A 113 -6.22 -14.92 12.45
N SER A 114 -4.95 -14.68 12.76
CA SER A 114 -4.44 -13.39 13.25
C SER A 114 -4.35 -12.40 12.09
N GLY A 115 -4.78 -11.14 12.31
CA GLY A 115 -4.83 -10.10 11.27
C GLY A 115 -3.59 -10.03 10.37
N ILE A 116 -3.80 -9.64 9.12
CA ILE A 116 -2.76 -9.55 8.10
C ILE A 116 -1.88 -8.33 8.40
N GLN A 117 -0.59 -8.53 8.55
CA GLN A 117 0.37 -7.46 8.72
C GLN A 117 0.79 -6.91 7.35
N LEU A 118 0.58 -5.61 7.17
CA LEU A 118 1.01 -4.85 6.00
C LEU A 118 2.26 -4.08 6.36
N ARG A 119 3.23 -4.06 5.45
CA ARG A 119 4.45 -3.26 5.60
C ARG A 119 4.84 -2.65 4.27
N ALA A 120 5.10 -1.35 4.27
CA ALA A 120 5.67 -0.65 3.13
C ALA A 120 6.82 0.24 3.57
N SER A 121 7.81 0.41 2.70
CA SER A 121 8.91 1.33 2.90
C SER A 121 9.14 2.14 1.63
N ALA A 122 9.41 3.43 1.79
CA ALA A 122 9.73 4.33 0.69
C ALA A 122 10.99 5.14 1.02
N ARG A 123 11.64 5.63 -0.04
CA ARG A 123 12.83 6.49 0.04
C ARG A 123 12.62 7.69 -0.87
N ALA A 124 13.04 8.86 -0.40
CA ALA A 124 13.10 10.07 -1.19
C ALA A 124 14.49 10.71 -1.02
N PHE A 125 15.06 11.21 -2.11
CA PHE A 125 16.33 11.94 -2.06
C PHE A 125 16.07 13.34 -1.51
N ALA A 126 16.91 13.79 -0.56
CA ALA A 126 16.86 15.15 -0.05
C ALA A 126 17.30 16.11 -1.17
N GLU A 127 16.42 17.02 -1.54
CA GLU A 127 16.73 18.05 -2.53
C GLU A 127 17.56 19.13 -1.84
N HIS A 128 18.83 19.21 -2.23
CA HIS A 128 19.69 20.31 -1.87
C HIS A 128 19.73 21.25 -3.07
N PHE A 129 19.01 22.35 -3.01
CA PHE A 129 19.20 23.44 -3.95
C PHE A 129 20.59 24.02 -3.73
N ARG A 130 21.57 23.62 -4.54
CA ARG A 130 22.80 24.40 -4.70
C ARG A 130 22.40 25.71 -5.36
N SER A 131 22.35 26.79 -4.59
CA SER A 131 22.24 28.12 -5.16
C SER A 131 23.39 28.26 -6.16
N ALA A 132 23.08 28.43 -7.44
CA ALA A 132 24.04 28.60 -8.52
C ALA A 132 24.79 29.94 -8.46
N THR A 133 24.84 30.56 -7.29
CA THR A 133 25.39 31.91 -7.07
C THR A 133 26.90 31.92 -6.76
N SER A 134 27.60 30.81 -6.91
CA SER A 134 29.05 30.79 -6.72
C SER A 134 29.82 30.51 -8.01
N GLN A 135 29.38 31.07 -9.13
CA GLN A 135 30.26 31.20 -10.27
C GLN A 135 31.04 32.51 -10.09
N PRO A 136 32.34 32.46 -9.73
CA PRO A 136 33.12 33.68 -9.67
C PRO A 136 33.09 34.34 -11.04
N PRO A 137 33.02 35.67 -11.12
CA PRO A 137 33.04 36.39 -12.41
C PRO A 137 34.32 35.99 -13.14
N ALA A 138 34.15 35.53 -14.37
CA ALA A 138 35.27 35.26 -15.26
C ALA A 138 36.13 36.52 -15.34
N THR A 139 37.31 36.42 -14.79
CA THR A 139 38.35 37.47 -14.90
C THR A 139 38.59 37.70 -16.39
N GLN A 140 38.05 38.80 -16.91
CA GLN A 140 38.43 39.28 -18.24
C GLN A 140 39.90 39.65 -18.17
N ALA A 141 40.73 38.78 -18.70
CA ALA A 141 42.10 39.10 -18.99
C ALA A 141 42.10 40.22 -20.05
N SER A 142 42.30 41.46 -19.60
CA SER A 142 42.57 42.58 -20.46
C SER A 142 43.97 42.39 -21.10
N THR A 143 43.95 41.92 -22.30
CA THR A 143 45.16 41.95 -23.18
C THR A 143 45.40 43.40 -23.56
N SER A 144 46.18 44.11 -22.73
CA SER A 144 46.78 45.36 -23.14
C SER A 144 47.93 45.06 -24.12
N GLY A 145 47.62 45.18 -25.41
CA GLY A 145 48.64 45.20 -26.47
C GLY A 145 49.40 46.52 -26.41
N ALA A 146 50.67 46.47 -26.07
CA ALA A 146 51.59 47.53 -26.30
C ALA A 146 52.30 47.27 -27.61
N THR A 147 52.16 48.26 -28.53
CA THR A 147 52.99 48.45 -29.70
C THR A 147 54.06 49.53 -29.38
N PRO A 148 55.23 49.44 -29.95
CA PRO A 148 55.65 50.45 -30.90
C PRO A 148 56.01 49.91 -32.26
#